data_13f619e070c7a00adaf6577be2329f74
#
_entry.id   13f619e070c7a00adaf6577be2329f74
#
_cell.length_a   1.000
_cell.length_b   1.000
_cell.length_c   1.000
_cell.angle_alpha   90.00
_cell.angle_beta   90.00
_cell.angle_gamma   90.00
#
_symmetry.space_group_name_H-M   'P 1'
#
loop_
_entity.id
_entity.type
_entity.pdbx_description
1 polymer ?
#
loop_
_entity_poly.entity_id
_entity_poly.type
_entity_poly.pdbx_seq_one_letter_code
_entity_poly.pdbx_strand_id
1 'polypeptide(L)'
;PIGTDWSRLFEAGYVQEPEVRIRYLPWGDDVAQNEWAHAEGRDRHRVAAENPEKVAETRRLLDAHPDASALVFVDWLDQGEALAEALDVPFVSGEMPHHRRDRVFESFRAGDLDTVVVSRVGDEGIDLPNAEVAIVASGLGGSRRQGAQRAGRTMRPAGGSRVYVLATRGTSEEEFAQRQMRHLAEKGIRVIESNVDDGAGSGDDVE
;
A
#
# COMPACT_ATOMS: atom_id res chain seq x y z
N PRO A 1 14.49 -1.72 -20.55
CA PRO A 1 13.33 -1.96 -19.72
C PRO A 1 13.78 -2.43 -18.36
N ILE A 2 13.91 -1.49 -17.39
CA ILE A 2 14.36 -1.79 -16.04
C ILE A 2 13.10 -1.76 -15.17
N GLY A 3 12.28 -2.80 -15.31
CA GLY A 3 11.31 -3.15 -14.31
C GLY A 3 11.98 -4.13 -13.38
N THR A 4 12.25 -3.77 -12.13
CA THR A 4 12.73 -4.72 -11.14
C THR A 4 11.58 -5.69 -10.90
N ASP A 5 11.66 -6.83 -11.54
CA ASP A 5 10.70 -7.91 -11.43
C ASP A 5 10.79 -8.47 -10.01
N TRP A 6 9.67 -8.61 -9.33
CA TRP A 6 9.60 -9.24 -8.02
C TRP A 6 10.34 -10.58 -7.98
N SER A 7 10.26 -11.36 -9.07
CA SER A 7 11.00 -12.62 -9.21
C SER A 7 12.51 -12.45 -9.06
N ARG A 8 13.10 -11.35 -9.54
CA ARG A 8 14.53 -11.11 -9.40
C ARG A 8 14.96 -10.77 -7.99
N LEU A 9 14.08 -10.13 -7.20
CA LEU A 9 14.34 -9.87 -5.78
C LEU A 9 14.31 -11.17 -4.98
N PHE A 10 13.47 -12.13 -5.38
CA PHE A 10 13.40 -13.45 -4.76
C PHE A 10 14.54 -14.37 -5.21
N GLU A 11 14.82 -14.43 -6.52
CA GLU A 11 15.91 -15.23 -7.08
C GLU A 11 17.28 -14.79 -6.57
N ALA A 12 17.44 -13.51 -6.25
CA ALA A 12 18.68 -12.96 -5.68
C ALA A 12 18.85 -13.23 -4.18
N GLY A 13 17.89 -13.90 -3.51
CA GLY A 13 17.96 -14.22 -2.08
C GLY A 13 17.84 -13.03 -1.15
N TYR A 14 17.40 -11.88 -1.67
CA TYR A 14 17.25 -10.65 -0.88
C TYR A 14 15.99 -10.63 -0.02
N VAL A 15 15.04 -11.54 -0.22
CA VAL A 15 13.80 -11.64 0.55
C VAL A 15 13.46 -13.12 0.72
N GLN A 16 13.24 -13.57 1.95
CA GLN A 16 12.51 -14.83 2.19
C GLN A 16 11.07 -14.58 1.74
N GLU A 17 10.44 -15.57 1.11
CA GLU A 17 9.13 -15.50 0.47
C GLU A 17 8.20 -14.44 1.09
N PRO A 18 7.98 -13.28 0.45
CA PRO A 18 7.05 -12.30 0.96
C PRO A 18 5.65 -12.84 0.75
N GLU A 19 4.87 -12.68 1.76
CA GLU A 19 3.45 -12.91 1.69
C GLU A 19 2.76 -11.61 1.22
N VAL A 20 2.04 -11.69 0.11
CA VAL A 20 1.20 -10.59 -0.38
C VAL A 20 -0.25 -10.88 -0.03
N ARG A 21 -0.86 -10.00 0.75
CA ARG A 21 -2.27 -10.10 1.14
C ARG A 21 -3.07 -9.02 0.42
N ILE A 22 -4.07 -9.42 -0.34
CA ILE A 22 -5.01 -8.50 -0.96
C ILE A 22 -6.27 -8.45 -0.11
N ARG A 23 -6.65 -7.22 0.24
CA ARG A 23 -7.84 -6.89 1.01
C ARG A 23 -8.85 -6.21 0.08
N TYR A 24 -9.94 -6.89 -0.19
CA TYR A 24 -11.04 -6.32 -0.96
C TYR A 24 -12.01 -5.60 -0.03
N LEU A 25 -12.11 -4.29 -0.21
CA LEU A 25 -12.87 -3.40 0.66
C LEU A 25 -14.24 -3.10 0.07
N PRO A 26 -15.29 -3.06 0.89
CA PRO A 26 -16.56 -2.48 0.49
C PRO A 26 -16.41 -0.96 0.29
N TRP A 27 -17.44 -0.31 -0.19
CA TRP A 27 -17.53 1.14 -0.10
C TRP A 27 -17.80 1.54 1.35
N GLY A 28 -17.04 2.51 1.86
CA GLY A 28 -17.19 2.99 3.23
C GLY A 28 -18.46 3.80 3.46
N ASP A 29 -19.02 4.38 2.38
CA ASP A 29 -20.30 5.08 2.39
C ASP A 29 -20.95 5.13 0.99
N ASP A 30 -22.27 5.41 0.97
CA ASP A 30 -23.06 5.52 -0.26
C ASP A 30 -22.68 6.78 -1.07
N VAL A 31 -22.15 7.83 -0.44
CA VAL A 31 -21.76 9.08 -1.09
C VAL A 31 -20.57 8.83 -1.98
N ALA A 32 -19.53 8.19 -1.46
CA ALA A 32 -18.34 7.84 -2.23
C ALA A 32 -18.67 6.87 -3.38
N GLN A 33 -19.54 5.89 -3.14
CA GLN A 33 -20.00 4.98 -4.18
C GLN A 33 -20.79 5.70 -5.29
N ASN A 34 -21.66 6.63 -4.93
CA ASN A 34 -22.40 7.44 -5.89
C ASN A 34 -21.48 8.37 -6.68
N GLU A 35 -20.54 9.02 -6.03
CA GLU A 35 -19.54 9.86 -6.71
C GLU A 35 -18.76 9.03 -7.73
N TRP A 36 -18.29 7.84 -7.34
CA TRP A 36 -17.60 6.94 -8.24
C TRP A 36 -18.45 6.51 -9.44
N ALA A 37 -19.74 6.23 -9.22
CA ALA A 37 -20.65 5.80 -10.30
C ALA A 37 -20.83 6.88 -11.38
N HIS A 38 -20.73 8.16 -11.01
CA HIS A 38 -20.87 9.30 -11.92
C HIS A 38 -19.52 9.85 -12.42
N ALA A 39 -18.41 9.48 -11.79
CA ALA A 39 -17.09 9.91 -12.19
C ALA A 39 -16.59 9.14 -13.44
N GLU A 40 -15.76 9.79 -14.23
CA GLU A 40 -15.17 9.22 -15.44
C GLU A 40 -13.64 9.36 -15.45
N GLY A 41 -12.98 8.51 -16.22
CA GLY A 41 -11.54 8.58 -16.46
C GLY A 41 -10.71 8.60 -15.18
N ARG A 42 -9.88 9.63 -15.03
CA ARG A 42 -8.96 9.75 -13.90
C ARG A 42 -9.68 9.96 -12.57
N ASP A 43 -10.79 10.72 -12.57
CA ASP A 43 -11.55 11.01 -11.35
C ASP A 43 -12.17 9.74 -10.77
N ARG A 44 -12.62 8.83 -11.62
CA ARG A 44 -13.14 7.54 -11.19
C ARG A 44 -12.10 6.72 -10.42
N HIS A 45 -10.83 6.75 -10.86
CA HIS A 45 -9.73 6.10 -10.15
C HIS A 45 -9.39 6.80 -8.84
N ARG A 46 -9.46 8.14 -8.80
CA ARG A 46 -9.24 8.93 -7.60
C ARG A 46 -10.29 8.60 -6.53
N VAL A 47 -11.57 8.63 -6.87
CA VAL A 47 -12.66 8.32 -5.92
C VAL A 47 -12.53 6.91 -5.36
N ALA A 48 -12.18 5.92 -6.18
CA ALA A 48 -11.92 4.56 -5.69
C ALA A 48 -10.72 4.50 -4.73
N ALA A 49 -9.66 5.27 -5.01
CA ALA A 49 -8.50 5.37 -4.15
C ALA A 49 -8.81 6.04 -2.80
N GLU A 50 -9.69 7.04 -2.80
CA GLU A 50 -10.12 7.82 -1.64
C GLU A 50 -11.26 7.16 -0.84
N ASN A 51 -11.65 5.91 -1.17
CA ASN A 51 -12.66 5.18 -0.40
C ASN A 51 -12.35 5.26 1.11
N PRO A 52 -13.29 5.78 1.94
CA PRO A 52 -13.07 5.95 3.39
C PRO A 52 -12.69 4.66 4.11
N GLU A 53 -13.14 3.49 3.63
CA GLU A 53 -12.80 2.19 4.22
C GLU A 53 -11.29 1.89 4.17
N LYS A 54 -10.56 2.51 3.25
CA LYS A 54 -9.09 2.36 3.20
C LYS A 54 -8.39 2.95 4.43
N VAL A 55 -8.93 4.02 5.00
CA VAL A 55 -8.41 4.60 6.25
C VAL A 55 -8.65 3.64 7.40
N ALA A 56 -9.87 3.10 7.51
CA ALA A 56 -10.25 2.16 8.55
C ALA A 56 -9.40 0.87 8.47
N GLU A 57 -9.26 0.30 7.28
CA GLU A 57 -8.47 -0.92 7.09
C GLU A 57 -6.97 -0.67 7.30
N THR A 58 -6.42 0.47 6.85
CA THR A 58 -5.03 0.81 7.13
C THR A 58 -4.76 0.86 8.62
N ARG A 59 -5.64 1.52 9.39
CA ARG A 59 -5.54 1.56 10.86
C ARG A 59 -5.58 0.17 11.47
N ARG A 60 -6.55 -0.66 11.05
CA ARG A 60 -6.70 -2.05 11.54
C ARG A 60 -5.44 -2.89 11.27
N LEU A 61 -4.83 -2.73 10.10
CA LEU A 61 -3.59 -3.43 9.77
C LEU A 61 -2.40 -2.95 10.59
N LEU A 62 -2.30 -1.65 10.86
CA LEU A 62 -1.26 -1.10 11.73
C LEU A 62 -1.44 -1.58 13.18
N ASP A 63 -2.67 -1.59 13.68
CA ASP A 63 -3.01 -2.10 15.02
C ASP A 63 -2.72 -3.60 15.18
N ALA A 64 -2.83 -4.37 14.09
CA ALA A 64 -2.45 -5.78 14.05
C ALA A 64 -0.93 -6.02 14.06
N HIS A 65 -0.14 -4.98 13.82
CA HIS A 65 1.33 -5.01 13.80
C HIS A 65 1.94 -3.86 14.62
N PRO A 66 1.64 -3.77 15.93
CA PRO A 66 1.93 -2.58 16.73
C PRO A 66 3.43 -2.27 16.89
N ASP A 67 4.28 -3.28 16.77
CA ASP A 67 5.74 -3.13 16.93
C ASP A 67 6.49 -3.10 15.59
N ALA A 68 5.76 -3.15 14.46
CA ALA A 68 6.36 -3.21 13.14
C ALA A 68 6.52 -1.83 12.50
N SER A 69 7.65 -1.60 11.87
CA SER A 69 7.83 -0.44 11.00
C SER A 69 6.98 -0.58 9.74
N ALA A 70 6.20 0.45 9.39
CA ALA A 70 5.24 0.41 8.29
C ALA A 70 5.39 1.58 7.30
N LEU A 71 5.29 1.29 6.01
CA LEU A 71 5.15 2.28 4.95
C LEU A 71 3.79 2.13 4.26
N VAL A 72 3.05 3.23 4.16
CA VAL A 72 1.77 3.29 3.47
C VAL A 72 1.93 4.02 2.15
N PHE A 73 1.72 3.33 1.03
CA PHE A 73 1.91 3.86 -0.32
C PHE A 73 0.61 4.36 -0.91
N VAL A 74 0.64 5.60 -1.41
CA VAL A 74 -0.48 6.24 -2.10
C VAL A 74 -0.03 6.85 -3.44
N ASP A 75 -0.96 6.97 -4.38
CA ASP A 75 -0.74 7.65 -5.67
C ASP A 75 -1.32 9.07 -5.70
N TRP A 76 -2.29 9.35 -4.82
CA TRP A 76 -3.01 10.62 -4.76
C TRP A 76 -2.57 11.42 -3.54
N LEU A 77 -2.27 12.71 -3.74
CA LEU A 77 -1.80 13.59 -2.65
C LEU A 77 -2.88 13.77 -1.60
N ASP A 78 -4.12 14.06 -2.02
CA ASP A 78 -5.25 14.27 -1.12
C ASP A 78 -5.52 13.03 -0.27
N GLN A 79 -5.44 11.83 -0.86
CA GLN A 79 -5.53 10.58 -0.12
C GLN A 79 -4.40 10.44 0.90
N GLY A 80 -3.17 10.81 0.51
CA GLY A 80 -2.00 10.73 1.38
C GLY A 80 -2.11 11.67 2.58
N GLU A 81 -2.59 12.90 2.37
CA GLU A 81 -2.85 13.86 3.42
C GLU A 81 -3.94 13.37 4.37
N ALA A 82 -5.07 12.90 3.82
CA ALA A 82 -6.18 12.36 4.62
C ALA A 82 -5.78 11.15 5.46
N LEU A 83 -5.01 10.21 4.90
CA LEU A 83 -4.47 9.06 5.64
C LEU A 83 -3.50 9.48 6.73
N ALA A 84 -2.56 10.39 6.42
CA ALA A 84 -1.58 10.85 7.39
C ALA A 84 -2.23 11.60 8.56
N GLU A 85 -3.22 12.45 8.28
CA GLU A 85 -4.01 13.14 9.31
C GLU A 85 -4.81 12.15 10.17
N ALA A 86 -5.51 11.22 9.54
CA ALA A 86 -6.33 10.24 10.25
C ALA A 86 -5.51 9.29 11.13
N LEU A 87 -4.27 8.98 10.75
CA LEU A 87 -3.37 8.09 11.47
C LEU A 87 -2.41 8.82 12.41
N ASP A 88 -2.36 10.15 12.35
CA ASP A 88 -1.40 11.01 13.08
C ASP A 88 0.07 10.63 12.77
N VAL A 89 0.39 10.49 11.48
CA VAL A 89 1.72 10.10 11.01
C VAL A 89 2.23 11.06 9.93
N PRO A 90 3.54 11.15 9.69
CA PRO A 90 4.08 11.98 8.62
C PRO A 90 3.65 11.54 7.23
N PHE A 91 3.41 12.52 6.34
CA PHE A 91 3.21 12.31 4.91
C PHE A 91 4.43 12.83 4.14
N VAL A 92 5.05 11.96 3.36
CA VAL A 92 6.17 12.28 2.49
C VAL A 92 5.72 12.23 1.04
N SER A 93 5.74 13.37 0.36
CA SER A 93 5.40 13.50 -1.06
C SER A 93 6.60 13.97 -1.90
N GLY A 94 6.46 13.87 -3.22
CA GLY A 94 7.46 14.42 -4.16
C GLY A 94 7.61 15.95 -4.06
N GLU A 95 6.60 16.64 -3.53
CA GLU A 95 6.62 18.10 -3.33
C GLU A 95 7.35 18.51 -2.04
N MET A 96 7.61 17.55 -1.13
CA MET A 96 8.32 17.84 0.10
C MET A 96 9.80 18.16 -0.16
N PRO A 97 10.35 19.24 0.42
CA PRO A 97 11.78 19.55 0.32
C PRO A 97 12.68 18.40 0.77
N HIS A 98 13.76 18.14 0.04
CA HIS A 98 14.67 17.01 0.28
C HIS A 98 15.11 16.91 1.75
N HIS A 99 15.54 18.02 2.36
CA HIS A 99 16.03 18.03 3.74
C HIS A 99 14.96 17.66 4.79
N ARG A 100 13.67 17.92 4.50
CA ARG A 100 12.56 17.50 5.38
C ARG A 100 12.28 16.01 5.23
N ARG A 101 12.27 15.54 4.00
CA ARG A 101 12.09 14.13 3.66
C ARG A 101 13.17 13.27 4.29
N ASP A 102 14.44 13.69 4.16
CA ASP A 102 15.58 12.99 4.73
C ASP A 102 15.44 12.86 6.25
N ARG A 103 15.01 13.91 6.95
CA ARG A 103 14.75 13.86 8.40
C ARG A 103 13.67 12.84 8.76
N VAL A 104 12.55 12.80 8.01
CA VAL A 104 11.48 11.83 8.27
C VAL A 104 12.01 10.42 8.10
N PHE A 105 12.75 10.15 7.03
CA PHE A 105 13.31 8.83 6.80
C PHE A 105 14.44 8.46 7.77
N GLU A 106 15.21 9.41 8.25
CA GLU A 106 16.19 9.19 9.33
C GLU A 106 15.50 8.83 10.64
N SER A 107 14.46 9.55 11.04
CA SER A 107 13.66 9.22 12.22
C SER A 107 12.97 7.84 12.09
N PHE A 108 12.49 7.49 10.91
CA PHE A 108 11.93 6.17 10.65
C PHE A 108 12.99 5.06 10.76
N ARG A 109 14.20 5.26 10.20
CA ARG A 109 15.32 4.31 10.33
C ARG A 109 15.82 4.17 11.77
N ALA A 110 15.74 5.25 12.55
CA ALA A 110 16.13 5.26 13.96
C ALA A 110 15.09 4.58 14.87
N GLY A 111 13.85 4.37 14.38
CA GLY A 111 12.74 3.84 15.17
C GLY A 111 12.03 4.90 16.02
N ASP A 112 12.26 6.19 15.75
CA ASP A 112 11.53 7.30 16.36
C ASP A 112 10.13 7.47 15.73
N LEU A 113 9.95 6.93 14.52
CA LEU A 113 8.72 6.88 13.77
C LEU A 113 8.47 5.44 13.31
N ASP A 114 7.31 4.90 13.62
CA ASP A 114 6.94 3.52 13.25
C ASP A 114 6.21 3.47 11.91
N THR A 115 5.52 4.54 11.53
CA THR A 115 4.71 4.60 10.31
C THR A 115 4.92 5.90 9.54
N VAL A 116 5.02 5.79 8.22
CA VAL A 116 5.09 6.95 7.30
C VAL A 116 4.19 6.67 6.08
N VAL A 117 3.36 7.66 5.70
CA VAL A 117 2.63 7.66 4.42
C VAL A 117 3.52 8.25 3.33
N VAL A 118 3.59 7.60 2.18
CA VAL A 118 4.52 7.96 1.10
C VAL A 118 3.79 8.04 -0.24
N SER A 119 3.90 9.16 -0.95
CA SER A 119 3.44 9.27 -2.34
C SER A 119 4.61 9.44 -3.29
N ARG A 120 4.58 8.78 -4.45
CA ARG A 120 5.47 8.95 -5.64
C ARG A 120 6.95 9.31 -5.42
N VAL A 121 7.45 9.16 -4.21
CA VAL A 121 8.83 9.55 -3.84
C VAL A 121 9.86 8.63 -4.52
N GLY A 122 9.46 7.45 -4.94
CA GLY A 122 10.36 6.48 -5.57
C GLY A 122 10.67 6.71 -7.05
N ASP A 123 10.01 7.68 -7.70
CA ASP A 123 10.25 7.99 -9.13
C ASP A 123 11.53 8.82 -9.35
N GLU A 124 12.04 9.46 -8.31
CA GLU A 124 13.20 10.36 -8.36
C GLU A 124 14.52 9.74 -7.84
N GLY A 125 14.60 8.41 -7.77
CA GLY A 125 15.81 7.73 -7.28
C GLY A 125 16.03 7.87 -5.77
N ILE A 126 14.98 8.12 -5.01
CA ILE A 126 15.03 8.26 -3.56
C ILE A 126 15.13 6.89 -2.92
N ASP A 127 16.07 6.76 -1.99
CA ASP A 127 16.28 5.56 -1.19
C ASP A 127 15.23 5.50 -0.08
N LEU A 128 14.17 4.72 -0.32
CA LEU A 128 13.14 4.45 0.69
C LEU A 128 13.72 3.58 1.81
N PRO A 129 13.37 3.88 3.08
CA PRO A 129 13.79 3.02 4.18
C PRO A 129 13.13 1.64 4.10
N ASN A 130 13.78 0.64 4.67
CA ASN A 130 13.21 -0.70 4.81
C ASN A 130 12.09 -0.69 5.84
N ALA A 131 11.02 -1.43 5.57
CA ALA A 131 9.88 -1.61 6.46
C ALA A 131 9.53 -3.09 6.63
N GLU A 132 8.88 -3.42 7.74
CA GLU A 132 8.37 -4.76 8.02
C GLU A 132 6.97 -4.96 7.43
N VAL A 133 6.21 -3.88 7.36
CA VAL A 133 4.87 -3.84 6.77
C VAL A 133 4.83 -2.80 5.66
N ALA A 134 4.30 -3.18 4.51
CA ALA A 134 4.02 -2.28 3.40
C ALA A 134 2.52 -2.36 3.06
N ILE A 135 1.83 -1.22 3.09
CA ILE A 135 0.41 -1.12 2.74
C ILE A 135 0.28 -0.31 1.46
N VAL A 136 -0.20 -0.91 0.40
CA VAL A 136 -0.49 -0.24 -0.87
C VAL A 136 -1.94 0.19 -0.87
N ALA A 137 -2.21 1.42 -0.49
CA ALA A 137 -3.57 1.97 -0.39
C ALA A 137 -4.11 2.47 -1.75
N SER A 138 -3.23 2.82 -2.70
CA SER A 138 -3.59 3.11 -4.09
C SER A 138 -2.39 2.93 -5.02
N GLY A 139 -2.60 3.13 -6.33
CA GLY A 139 -1.55 2.93 -7.33
C GLY A 139 -1.60 1.59 -8.03
N LEU A 140 -2.73 0.89 -7.93
CA LEU A 140 -2.94 -0.39 -8.59
C LEU A 140 -3.40 -0.28 -10.04
N GLY A 141 -3.95 0.85 -10.44
CA GLY A 141 -4.53 1.05 -11.77
C GLY A 141 -3.83 2.12 -12.58
N GLY A 142 -3.30 1.77 -13.73
CA GLY A 142 -2.71 2.69 -14.68
C GLY A 142 -1.43 2.18 -15.32
N SER A 143 -0.88 2.91 -16.28
CA SER A 143 0.36 2.61 -16.98
C SER A 143 1.61 2.58 -16.07
N ARG A 144 1.45 2.82 -14.79
CA ARG A 144 2.51 2.90 -13.79
C ARG A 144 2.32 1.83 -12.73
N ARG A 145 2.87 0.67 -12.98
CA ARG A 145 2.92 -0.52 -12.09
C ARG A 145 3.74 -0.28 -10.81
N GLN A 146 3.66 0.91 -10.22
CA GLN A 146 4.69 1.37 -9.28
C GLN A 146 4.41 1.09 -7.82
N GLY A 147 3.14 1.06 -7.37
CA GLY A 147 2.82 0.88 -5.96
C GLY A 147 3.34 -0.45 -5.38
N ALA A 148 2.99 -1.57 -5.99
CA ALA A 148 3.46 -2.88 -5.55
C ALA A 148 4.98 -3.07 -5.76
N GLN A 149 5.58 -2.47 -6.79
CA GLN A 149 7.02 -2.51 -7.02
C GLN A 149 7.80 -1.66 -5.99
N ARG A 150 7.22 -0.55 -5.52
CA ARG A 150 7.81 0.27 -4.46
C ARG A 150 7.79 -0.46 -3.14
N ALA A 151 6.65 -1.04 -2.77
CA ALA A 151 6.52 -1.85 -1.57
C ALA A 151 7.58 -2.96 -1.53
N GLY A 152 7.85 -3.62 -2.67
CA GLY A 152 8.89 -4.64 -2.76
C GLY A 152 10.30 -4.16 -2.51
N ARG A 153 10.62 -2.93 -2.82
CA ARG A 153 11.96 -2.36 -2.60
C ARG A 153 12.23 -2.01 -1.14
N THR A 154 11.18 -1.87 -0.33
CA THR A 154 11.29 -1.49 1.07
C THR A 154 11.28 -2.66 2.03
N MET A 155 11.10 -3.88 1.52
CA MET A 155 11.11 -5.08 2.36
C MET A 155 12.50 -5.40 2.90
N ARG A 156 12.57 -5.82 4.15
CA ARG A 156 13.83 -6.26 4.76
C ARG A 156 14.32 -7.57 4.13
N PRO A 157 15.62 -7.66 3.79
CA PRO A 157 16.20 -8.89 3.23
C PRO A 157 16.12 -10.11 4.15
N ALA A 158 15.98 -9.89 5.47
CA ALA A 158 16.03 -10.94 6.50
C ALA A 158 14.71 -11.74 6.68
N GLY A 159 13.68 -11.48 5.86
CA GLY A 159 12.37 -12.16 5.98
C GLY A 159 11.42 -11.51 6.97
N GLY A 160 10.14 -11.94 6.94
CA GLY A 160 9.09 -11.43 7.83
C GLY A 160 8.36 -10.18 7.35
N SER A 161 8.72 -9.61 6.20
CA SER A 161 8.00 -8.48 5.64
C SER A 161 6.65 -8.92 5.04
N ARG A 162 5.60 -8.14 5.31
CA ARG A 162 4.23 -8.37 4.82
C ARG A 162 3.79 -7.22 3.93
N VAL A 163 3.18 -7.56 2.80
CA VAL A 163 2.61 -6.58 1.87
C VAL A 163 1.10 -6.73 1.85
N TYR A 164 0.42 -5.65 2.16
CA TYR A 164 -1.03 -5.54 2.02
C TYR A 164 -1.37 -4.66 0.82
N VAL A 165 -2.32 -5.10 0.03
CA VAL A 165 -2.84 -4.36 -1.12
C VAL A 165 -4.32 -4.13 -0.88
N LEU A 166 -4.74 -2.86 -0.82
CA LEU A 166 -6.12 -2.47 -0.60
C LEU A 166 -6.79 -2.18 -1.94
N ALA A 167 -7.89 -2.85 -2.21
CA ALA A 167 -8.67 -2.67 -3.45
C ALA A 167 -10.15 -2.50 -3.15
N THR A 168 -10.75 -1.42 -3.63
CA THR A 168 -12.19 -1.19 -3.52
C THR A 168 -12.95 -2.13 -4.46
N ARG A 169 -13.89 -2.91 -3.92
CA ARG A 169 -14.72 -3.86 -4.69
C ARG A 169 -15.55 -3.16 -5.77
N GLY A 170 -15.75 -3.86 -6.88
CA GLY A 170 -16.54 -3.35 -8.01
C GLY A 170 -15.84 -2.27 -8.83
N THR A 171 -14.57 -2.02 -8.60
CA THR A 171 -13.78 -1.00 -9.30
C THR A 171 -12.65 -1.62 -10.12
N SER A 172 -11.98 -0.80 -10.92
CA SER A 172 -10.77 -1.22 -11.65
C SER A 172 -9.62 -1.64 -10.72
N GLU A 173 -9.63 -1.22 -9.45
CA GLU A 173 -8.65 -1.68 -8.46
C GLU A 173 -8.77 -3.18 -8.19
N GLU A 174 -10.01 -3.68 -8.06
CA GLU A 174 -10.26 -5.11 -7.88
C GLU A 174 -9.79 -5.93 -9.08
N GLU A 175 -10.17 -5.53 -10.30
CA GLU A 175 -9.74 -6.21 -11.52
C GLU A 175 -8.21 -6.22 -11.67
N PHE A 176 -7.57 -5.12 -11.27
CA PHE A 176 -6.14 -4.99 -11.34
C PHE A 176 -5.44 -5.83 -10.28
N ALA A 177 -5.94 -5.84 -9.04
CA ALA A 177 -5.45 -6.69 -7.98
C ALA A 177 -5.50 -8.17 -8.38
N GLN A 178 -6.62 -8.63 -8.92
CA GLN A 178 -6.79 -10.01 -9.41
C GLN A 178 -5.81 -10.38 -10.53
N ARG A 179 -5.50 -9.45 -11.45
CA ARG A 179 -4.49 -9.67 -12.50
C ARG A 179 -3.08 -9.77 -11.93
N GLN A 180 -2.75 -8.91 -10.98
CA GLN A 180 -1.45 -8.93 -10.31
C GLN A 180 -1.24 -10.23 -9.53
N MET A 181 -2.29 -10.72 -8.88
CA MET A 181 -2.24 -11.97 -8.13
C MET A 181 -1.90 -13.18 -8.99
N ARG A 182 -2.58 -13.32 -10.12
CA ARG A 182 -2.26 -14.40 -11.06
C ARG A 182 -0.79 -14.37 -11.45
N HIS A 183 -0.27 -13.17 -11.77
CA HIS A 183 1.12 -13.00 -12.15
C HIS A 183 2.10 -13.30 -11.00
N LEU A 184 1.77 -12.93 -9.76
CA LEU A 184 2.59 -13.24 -8.59
C LEU A 184 2.57 -14.73 -8.24
N ALA A 185 1.39 -15.34 -8.30
CA ALA A 185 1.23 -16.78 -8.07
C ALA A 185 1.97 -17.63 -9.12
N GLU A 186 1.96 -17.23 -10.40
CA GLU A 186 2.75 -17.86 -11.47
C GLU A 186 4.26 -17.80 -11.19
N LYS A 187 4.72 -16.84 -10.40
CA LYS A 187 6.11 -16.69 -9.96
C LYS A 187 6.41 -17.34 -8.61
N GLY A 188 5.48 -18.12 -8.07
CA GLY A 188 5.65 -18.84 -6.82
C GLY A 188 5.53 -17.97 -5.56
N ILE A 189 5.02 -16.75 -5.66
CA ILE A 189 4.80 -15.87 -4.51
C ILE A 189 3.49 -16.29 -3.84
N ARG A 190 3.52 -16.45 -2.52
CA ARG A 190 2.30 -16.72 -1.75
C ARG A 190 1.40 -15.50 -1.75
N VAL A 191 0.20 -15.65 -2.29
CA VAL A 191 -0.82 -14.61 -2.32
C VAL A 191 -2.04 -15.07 -1.55
N ILE A 192 -2.53 -14.25 -0.64
CA ILE A 192 -3.74 -14.48 0.15
C ILE A 192 -4.74 -13.38 -0.19
N GLU A 193 -5.96 -13.77 -0.50
CA GLU A 193 -7.08 -12.86 -0.74
C GLU A 193 -8.07 -12.94 0.41
N SER A 194 -8.58 -11.80 0.82
CA SER A 194 -9.67 -11.74 1.79
C SER A 194 -10.60 -10.57 1.51
N ASN A 195 -11.88 -10.77 1.78
CA ASN A 195 -12.86 -9.70 1.80
C ASN A 195 -12.89 -9.08 3.19
N VAL A 196 -12.97 -7.76 3.24
CA VAL A 196 -13.28 -7.04 4.46
C VAL A 196 -14.80 -6.92 4.53
N ASP A 197 -15.41 -7.42 5.59
CA ASP A 197 -16.85 -7.38 5.76
C ASP A 197 -17.29 -6.04 6.36
N ASP A 198 -18.49 -5.58 5.96
CA ASP A 198 -19.11 -4.37 6.48
C ASP A 198 -19.39 -4.52 7.98
N GLY A 199 -18.53 -3.98 8.83
CA GLY A 199 -18.79 -3.74 10.25
C GLY A 199 -18.79 -4.93 11.20
N ALA A 200 -18.37 -6.12 10.78
CA ALA A 200 -18.21 -7.26 11.68
C ALA A 200 -16.74 -7.44 12.06
N GLY A 201 -16.39 -7.03 13.27
CA GLY A 201 -15.12 -7.39 13.89
C GLY A 201 -15.09 -8.90 14.16
N SER A 202 -14.55 -9.68 13.25
CA SER A 202 -14.09 -11.04 13.53
C SER A 202 -12.58 -11.06 13.45
N GLY A 203 -11.96 -11.18 14.62
CA GLY A 203 -10.52 -11.31 14.77
C GLY A 203 -10.05 -12.73 14.47
N ASP A 204 -10.13 -13.16 13.23
CA ASP A 204 -9.67 -14.48 12.82
C ASP A 204 -9.00 -14.41 11.44
N ASP A 205 -7.89 -13.69 11.32
CA ASP A 205 -6.97 -13.86 10.18
C ASP A 205 -5.57 -13.28 10.46
N VAL A 206 -5.10 -13.44 11.70
CA VAL A 206 -3.71 -13.13 12.06
C VAL A 206 -3.05 -14.38 12.63
N GLU A 207 -2.69 -15.32 11.77
CA GLU A 207 -1.66 -16.33 12.02
C GLU A 207 -0.60 -16.30 10.94
#